data_ebddca4fe4f1a34595039108f83ee8b3
#
_entry.id   ebddca4fe4f1a34595039108f83ee8b3
#
_cell.length_a   1.000
_cell.length_b   1.000
_cell.length_c   1.000
_cell.angle_alpha   90.00
_cell.angle_beta   90.00
_cell.angle_gamma   90.00
#
_symmetry.space_group_name_H-M   'P 1'
#
loop_
_entity.id
_entity.type
_entity.pdbx_description
1 polymer ?
#
loop_
_entity_poly.entity_id
_entity_poly.type
_entity_poly.pdbx_seq_one_letter_code
_entity_poly.pdbx_strand_id
1 'polypeptide(L)'
;MFVGTGSDVGKSVIAAAFCRIFRQDGYHPAPFKAQNMALNSYATPEGLEIGRAQAAQAEAAMIPCHVDMNPILLKPQSDHTSQVVLNGKPIGNRDAYSYFRGEGKDWLRREACEAFDRLASRFSPIVMEGAGSISEQNLRDRDIVNMPMAQHADADVILVGDIDRGGVFASLYGSVMLQSPDDRRRIKGIIVNKFRGDLRLFDDGRRIIEELCEVPVLGVVPYLEDIGVDDEDSVVLDKKQRHAKENKVNVAVVKLRHLSNFTDFNAIEQDHRLNVYYTTEREQLLRADIIILPGCKATIDDLRHLKEEGVADTIREAHRQGKTIFGICGGYQMLGMSIDDPRCTEGDAIHIEGIGLLPMRTVMGEKKITCQTEFTLVSGSEKMRGYEIHQGISTPIDEETYKPLTIKADGTPEGCIADSHCMGTYLHGCLDNAAMVDFLLGQSATTPFDFAAYKEQHYNRLANHVRKHVDMTKVYEILSANAL
;
A
#
# COMPACT_ATOMS: atom_id res chain seq x y z
N MET A 1 -20.15 6.82 2.91
CA MET A 1 -18.99 6.97 2.00
C MET A 1 -18.12 8.15 2.40
N PHE A 2 -16.80 8.00 2.47
CA PHE A 2 -15.86 9.10 2.74
C PHE A 2 -15.27 9.63 1.43
N VAL A 3 -15.49 10.91 1.16
CA VAL A 3 -14.92 11.63 0.01
C VAL A 3 -14.04 12.78 0.49
N GLY A 4 -13.20 13.34 -0.38
CA GLY A 4 -12.24 14.35 0.04
C GLY A 4 -12.32 15.65 -0.72
N THR A 5 -11.80 16.71 -0.12
CA THR A 5 -11.53 18.00 -0.78
C THR A 5 -10.26 17.95 -1.64
N GLY A 6 -9.48 16.86 -1.54
CA GLY A 6 -8.22 16.67 -2.27
C GLY A 6 -7.61 15.30 -2.01
N SER A 7 -6.45 15.06 -2.62
CA SER A 7 -5.58 13.96 -2.24
C SER A 7 -4.98 14.18 -0.85
N ASP A 8 -4.57 13.12 -0.16
CA ASP A 8 -3.91 13.13 1.17
C ASP A 8 -4.68 13.82 2.30
N VAL A 9 -5.96 14.12 2.14
CA VAL A 9 -6.76 14.71 3.23
C VAL A 9 -7.04 13.73 4.38
N GLY A 10 -6.68 12.46 4.21
CA GLY A 10 -6.80 11.40 5.21
C GLY A 10 -8.04 10.53 5.07
N LYS A 11 -8.64 10.44 3.87
CA LYS A 11 -9.80 9.55 3.60
C LYS A 11 -9.54 8.10 4.01
N SER A 12 -8.41 7.54 3.60
CA SER A 12 -8.05 6.14 3.83
C SER A 12 -7.88 5.84 5.32
N VAL A 13 -7.28 6.78 6.07
CA VAL A 13 -7.10 6.68 7.52
C VAL A 13 -8.45 6.74 8.24
N ILE A 14 -9.32 7.67 7.85
CA ILE A 14 -10.67 7.77 8.41
C ILE A 14 -11.49 6.52 8.06
N ALA A 15 -11.42 6.03 6.82
CA ALA A 15 -12.09 4.79 6.42
C ALA A 15 -11.62 3.58 7.25
N ALA A 16 -10.30 3.42 7.45
CA ALA A 16 -9.74 2.37 8.31
C ALA A 16 -10.24 2.49 9.76
N ALA A 17 -10.28 3.71 10.31
CA ALA A 17 -10.85 3.96 11.64
C ALA A 17 -12.30 3.50 11.73
N PHE A 18 -13.13 3.85 10.74
CA PHE A 18 -14.55 3.47 10.73
C PHE A 18 -14.76 1.97 10.49
N CYS A 19 -13.90 1.30 9.71
CA CYS A 19 -13.89 -0.15 9.63
C CYS A 19 -13.70 -0.79 11.02
N ARG A 20 -12.72 -0.30 11.79
CA ARG A 20 -12.46 -0.78 13.16
C ARG A 20 -13.58 -0.39 14.12
N ILE A 21 -14.09 0.84 14.07
CA ILE A 21 -15.16 1.33 14.94
C ILE A 21 -16.43 0.47 14.77
N PHE A 22 -16.90 0.30 13.54
CA PHE A 22 -18.10 -0.49 13.27
C PHE A 22 -17.91 -1.96 13.68
N ARG A 23 -16.71 -2.51 13.48
CA ARG A 23 -16.40 -3.86 13.96
C ARG A 23 -16.48 -3.98 15.49
N GLN A 24 -15.93 -3.01 16.22
CA GLN A 24 -15.99 -2.97 17.69
C GLN A 24 -17.42 -2.81 18.21
N ASP A 25 -18.28 -2.12 17.47
CA ASP A 25 -19.68 -1.88 17.83
C ASP A 25 -20.62 -3.00 17.38
N GLY A 26 -20.05 -4.13 16.91
CA GLY A 26 -20.80 -5.37 16.63
C GLY A 26 -21.34 -5.47 15.22
N TYR A 27 -21.03 -4.53 14.33
CA TYR A 27 -21.36 -4.65 12.90
C TYR A 27 -20.41 -5.61 12.18
N HIS A 28 -20.76 -5.93 10.92
CA HIS A 28 -19.91 -6.73 10.03
C HIS A 28 -19.48 -5.90 8.82
N PRO A 29 -18.61 -4.89 9.04
CA PRO A 29 -18.22 -3.95 8.00
C PRO A 29 -17.25 -4.54 6.99
N ALA A 30 -17.27 -4.01 5.75
CA ALA A 30 -16.21 -4.20 4.78
C ALA A 30 -15.82 -2.88 4.13
N PRO A 31 -14.52 -2.66 3.79
CA PRO A 31 -14.09 -1.51 3.02
C PRO A 31 -14.45 -1.66 1.55
N PHE A 32 -14.61 -0.52 0.84
CA PHE A 32 -14.78 -0.51 -0.61
C PHE A 32 -14.18 0.75 -1.23
N LYS A 33 -13.37 0.58 -2.27
CA LYS A 33 -12.87 1.65 -3.13
C LYS A 33 -12.93 1.19 -4.58
N ALA A 34 -13.80 1.76 -5.37
CA ALA A 34 -14.08 1.31 -6.74
C ALA A 34 -12.82 1.25 -7.62
N GLN A 35 -11.96 2.27 -7.52
CA GLN A 35 -10.68 2.34 -8.19
C GLN A 35 -9.62 2.89 -7.24
N ASN A 36 -8.47 2.24 -7.20
CA ASN A 36 -7.29 2.76 -6.53
C ASN A 36 -6.13 2.93 -7.50
N MET A 37 -5.22 3.87 -7.22
CA MET A 37 -3.97 4.04 -7.93
C MET A 37 -2.83 3.93 -6.92
N ALA A 38 -2.12 2.81 -6.93
CA ALA A 38 -1.04 2.55 -5.98
C ALA A 38 -0.04 1.54 -6.54
N LEU A 39 1.24 1.68 -6.17
CA LEU A 39 2.28 0.68 -6.41
C LEU A 39 2.24 -0.44 -5.36
N ASN A 40 1.72 -0.13 -4.17
CA ASN A 40 1.56 -1.11 -3.11
C ASN A 40 0.33 -1.97 -3.32
N SER A 41 0.52 -3.27 -3.37
CA SER A 41 -0.54 -4.26 -3.52
C SER A 41 -0.34 -5.44 -2.56
N TYR A 42 -1.40 -6.23 -2.43
CA TYR A 42 -1.44 -7.39 -1.55
C TYR A 42 -2.14 -8.56 -2.25
N ALA A 43 -1.81 -9.78 -1.89
CA ALA A 43 -2.50 -10.97 -2.39
C ALA A 43 -3.71 -11.28 -1.51
N THR A 44 -4.87 -11.53 -2.13
CA THR A 44 -6.02 -12.05 -1.39
C THR A 44 -5.86 -13.55 -1.09
N PRO A 45 -6.65 -14.14 -0.16
CA PRO A 45 -6.64 -15.58 0.07
C PRO A 45 -6.91 -16.42 -1.18
N GLU A 46 -7.66 -15.87 -2.15
CA GLU A 46 -7.99 -16.55 -3.42
C GLU A 46 -6.87 -16.45 -4.47
N GLY A 47 -5.75 -15.81 -4.12
CA GLY A 47 -4.62 -15.63 -5.05
C GLY A 47 -4.86 -14.54 -6.10
N LEU A 48 -5.57 -13.50 -5.73
CA LEU A 48 -5.86 -12.35 -6.57
C LEU A 48 -5.22 -11.08 -5.98
N GLU A 49 -5.00 -10.06 -6.80
CA GLU A 49 -4.32 -8.84 -6.39
C GLU A 49 -5.31 -7.76 -5.94
N ILE A 50 -5.01 -7.09 -4.82
CA ILE A 50 -5.78 -5.96 -4.28
C ILE A 50 -4.84 -4.83 -3.86
N GLY A 51 -5.33 -3.58 -3.83
CA GLY A 51 -4.59 -2.45 -3.28
C GLY A 51 -4.28 -2.63 -1.79
N ARG A 52 -3.06 -2.27 -1.36
CA ARG A 52 -2.63 -2.46 0.03
C ARG A 52 -3.51 -1.70 1.02
N ALA A 53 -3.95 -0.49 0.67
CA ALA A 53 -4.81 0.31 1.55
C ALA A 53 -6.13 -0.42 1.88
N GLN A 54 -6.77 -1.07 0.90
CA GLN A 54 -8.00 -1.80 1.13
C GLN A 54 -7.75 -3.12 1.88
N ALA A 55 -6.60 -3.75 1.70
CA ALA A 55 -6.19 -4.88 2.53
C ALA A 55 -6.01 -4.44 4.01
N ALA A 56 -5.36 -3.31 4.26
CA ALA A 56 -5.21 -2.74 5.61
C ALA A 56 -6.57 -2.34 6.23
N GLN A 57 -7.50 -1.81 5.44
CA GLN A 57 -8.85 -1.50 5.91
C GLN A 57 -9.64 -2.79 6.23
N ALA A 58 -9.43 -3.88 5.48
CA ALA A 58 -10.00 -5.19 5.80
C ALA A 58 -9.40 -5.77 7.09
N GLU A 59 -8.09 -5.63 7.29
CA GLU A 59 -7.42 -5.96 8.57
C GLU A 59 -8.05 -5.15 9.74
N ALA A 60 -8.28 -3.84 9.53
CA ALA A 60 -8.97 -2.99 10.51
C ALA A 60 -10.39 -3.49 10.82
N ALA A 61 -11.12 -3.99 9.82
CA ALA A 61 -12.43 -4.60 9.97
C ALA A 61 -12.38 -6.03 10.57
N MET A 62 -11.18 -6.59 10.78
CA MET A 62 -10.95 -7.98 11.24
C MET A 62 -11.57 -9.03 10.30
N ILE A 63 -11.48 -8.81 9.00
CA ILE A 63 -11.95 -9.73 7.94
C ILE A 63 -10.83 -9.97 6.92
N PRO A 64 -10.83 -11.13 6.24
CA PRO A 64 -9.95 -11.36 5.10
C PRO A 64 -10.24 -10.35 3.98
N CYS A 65 -9.19 -9.86 3.31
CA CYS A 65 -9.39 -9.02 2.15
C CYS A 65 -9.92 -9.82 0.95
N HIS A 66 -10.67 -9.16 0.08
CA HIS A 66 -11.29 -9.74 -1.11
C HIS A 66 -11.24 -8.74 -2.27
N VAL A 67 -11.12 -9.20 -3.50
CA VAL A 67 -11.00 -8.31 -4.68
C VAL A 67 -12.19 -7.38 -4.87
N ASP A 68 -13.40 -7.77 -4.45
CA ASP A 68 -14.57 -6.90 -4.49
C ASP A 68 -14.39 -5.61 -3.67
N MET A 69 -13.46 -5.57 -2.71
CA MET A 69 -13.16 -4.37 -1.93
C MET A 69 -12.41 -3.31 -2.73
N ASN A 70 -11.67 -3.72 -3.80
CA ASN A 70 -10.98 -2.84 -4.71
C ASN A 70 -10.93 -3.49 -6.11
N PRO A 71 -12.02 -3.44 -6.88
CA PRO A 71 -12.12 -4.13 -8.16
C PRO A 71 -11.19 -3.59 -9.24
N ILE A 72 -10.80 -2.30 -9.17
CA ILE A 72 -9.92 -1.67 -10.15
C ILE A 72 -8.70 -1.11 -9.43
N LEU A 73 -7.52 -1.64 -9.78
CA LEU A 73 -6.24 -1.13 -9.28
C LEU A 73 -5.38 -0.70 -10.47
N LEU A 74 -4.95 0.56 -10.44
CA LEU A 74 -4.02 1.14 -11.41
C LEU A 74 -2.62 1.15 -10.81
N LYS A 75 -1.66 0.52 -11.49
CA LYS A 75 -0.24 0.49 -11.09
C LYS A 75 0.57 1.32 -12.08
N PRO A 76 0.99 2.54 -11.71
CA PRO A 76 1.84 3.37 -12.57
C PRO A 76 3.12 2.63 -12.98
N GLN A 77 3.45 2.66 -14.28
CA GLN A 77 4.69 2.11 -14.82
C GLN A 77 5.61 3.19 -15.37
N SER A 78 5.02 4.30 -15.82
CA SER A 78 5.72 5.51 -16.28
C SER A 78 4.81 6.71 -16.05
N ASP A 79 5.28 7.91 -16.40
CA ASP A 79 4.50 9.17 -16.34
C ASP A 79 3.19 9.11 -17.13
N HIS A 80 3.10 8.23 -18.12
CA HIS A 80 1.98 8.18 -19.07
C HIS A 80 1.26 6.83 -19.12
N THR A 81 1.79 5.79 -18.50
CA THR A 81 1.23 4.43 -18.60
C THR A 81 1.00 3.80 -17.22
N SER A 82 -0.13 3.08 -17.12
CA SER A 82 -0.44 2.28 -15.93
C SER A 82 -0.89 0.88 -16.33
N GLN A 83 -0.45 -0.12 -15.59
CA GLN A 83 -1.04 -1.45 -15.66
C GLN A 83 -2.42 -1.41 -14.97
N VAL A 84 -3.42 -1.89 -15.67
CA VAL A 84 -4.78 -2.03 -15.12
C VAL A 84 -4.95 -3.45 -14.57
N VAL A 85 -5.27 -3.55 -13.30
CA VAL A 85 -5.67 -4.81 -12.64
C VAL A 85 -7.17 -4.71 -12.38
N LEU A 86 -7.94 -5.63 -12.97
CA LEU A 86 -9.38 -5.72 -12.83
C LEU A 86 -9.76 -7.00 -12.11
N ASN A 87 -10.56 -6.90 -11.06
CA ASN A 87 -10.97 -8.03 -10.22
C ASN A 87 -9.77 -8.93 -9.87
N GLY A 88 -8.64 -8.30 -9.51
CA GLY A 88 -7.40 -8.94 -9.10
C GLY A 88 -6.54 -9.54 -10.22
N LYS A 89 -6.89 -9.35 -11.49
CA LYS A 89 -6.13 -9.86 -12.65
C LYS A 89 -5.66 -8.74 -13.55
N PRO A 90 -4.40 -8.73 -14.00
CA PRO A 90 -3.92 -7.75 -14.97
C PRO A 90 -4.64 -7.95 -16.30
N ILE A 91 -5.16 -6.85 -16.87
CA ILE A 91 -5.85 -6.83 -18.19
C ILE A 91 -5.07 -6.07 -19.26
N GLY A 92 -3.83 -5.68 -18.96
CA GLY A 92 -2.90 -5.01 -19.85
C GLY A 92 -2.55 -3.59 -19.40
N ASN A 93 -1.68 -2.98 -20.20
CA ASN A 93 -1.21 -1.61 -19.97
C ASN A 93 -2.09 -0.63 -20.74
N ARG A 94 -2.38 0.51 -20.13
CA ARG A 94 -3.15 1.59 -20.75
C ARG A 94 -2.39 2.89 -20.56
N ASP A 95 -2.32 3.70 -21.63
CA ASP A 95 -1.89 5.09 -21.46
C ASP A 95 -3.00 5.90 -20.76
N ALA A 96 -2.59 6.90 -19.98
CA ALA A 96 -3.51 7.69 -19.17
C ALA A 96 -4.58 8.39 -20.04
N TYR A 97 -4.23 8.86 -21.23
CA TYR A 97 -5.17 9.58 -22.10
C TYR A 97 -6.26 8.65 -22.63
N SER A 98 -5.90 7.46 -23.14
CA SER A 98 -6.86 6.46 -23.62
C SER A 98 -7.69 5.87 -22.48
N TYR A 99 -7.08 5.67 -21.29
CA TYR A 99 -7.79 5.23 -20.10
C TYR A 99 -8.86 6.24 -19.67
N PHE A 100 -8.52 7.54 -19.64
CA PHE A 100 -9.47 8.59 -19.23
C PHE A 100 -10.46 8.99 -20.32
N ARG A 101 -10.22 8.73 -21.61
CA ARG A 101 -11.08 9.11 -22.73
C ARG A 101 -11.74 7.95 -23.46
N GLY A 102 -11.36 6.70 -23.20
CA GLY A 102 -11.80 5.53 -23.97
C GLY A 102 -13.19 5.02 -23.61
N GLU A 103 -13.79 4.28 -24.55
CA GLU A 103 -15.10 3.60 -24.43
C GLU A 103 -15.15 2.53 -23.32
N GLY A 104 -14.01 2.13 -22.77
CA GLY A 104 -13.90 1.12 -21.71
C GLY A 104 -14.35 1.57 -20.31
N LYS A 105 -14.65 2.86 -20.09
CA LYS A 105 -15.02 3.34 -18.74
C LYS A 105 -16.40 2.87 -18.27
N ASP A 106 -17.36 2.77 -19.17
CA ASP A 106 -18.69 2.26 -18.82
C ASP A 106 -18.62 0.78 -18.42
N TRP A 107 -17.73 0.03 -19.06
CA TRP A 107 -17.47 -1.34 -18.66
C TRP A 107 -16.80 -1.40 -17.26
N LEU A 108 -15.73 -0.64 -17.03
CA LEU A 108 -15.06 -0.58 -15.73
C LEU A 108 -16.02 -0.12 -14.61
N ARG A 109 -16.89 0.85 -14.90
CA ARG A 109 -17.93 1.28 -13.97
C ARG A 109 -18.89 0.15 -13.64
N ARG A 110 -19.35 -0.63 -14.61
CA ARG A 110 -20.23 -1.79 -14.39
C ARG A 110 -19.53 -2.82 -13.49
N GLU A 111 -18.27 -3.16 -13.79
CA GLU A 111 -17.50 -4.09 -12.98
C GLU A 111 -17.36 -3.61 -11.52
N ALA A 112 -17.12 -2.29 -11.31
CA ALA A 112 -17.07 -1.72 -9.97
C ALA A 112 -18.43 -1.78 -9.25
N CYS A 113 -19.53 -1.50 -9.94
CA CYS A 113 -20.88 -1.59 -9.39
C CYS A 113 -21.23 -3.05 -9.01
N GLU A 114 -20.95 -4.01 -9.89
CA GLU A 114 -21.18 -5.43 -9.64
C GLU A 114 -20.32 -5.95 -8.45
N ALA A 115 -19.07 -5.50 -8.33
CA ALA A 115 -18.23 -5.84 -7.19
C ALA A 115 -18.80 -5.28 -5.88
N PHE A 116 -19.29 -4.03 -5.90
CA PHE A 116 -19.96 -3.43 -4.76
C PHE A 116 -21.23 -4.25 -4.37
N ASP A 117 -22.08 -4.60 -5.32
CA ASP A 117 -23.30 -5.34 -5.06
C ASP A 117 -23.01 -6.72 -4.45
N ARG A 118 -21.98 -7.43 -4.97
CA ARG A 118 -21.52 -8.70 -4.37
C ARG A 118 -21.00 -8.49 -2.95
N LEU A 119 -20.26 -7.41 -2.68
CA LEU A 119 -19.74 -7.12 -1.35
C LEU A 119 -20.87 -6.76 -0.37
N ALA A 120 -21.80 -5.88 -0.79
CA ALA A 120 -22.93 -5.43 0.01
C ALA A 120 -23.91 -6.56 0.38
N SER A 121 -23.99 -7.62 -0.43
CA SER A 121 -24.77 -8.80 -0.09
C SER A 121 -24.22 -9.62 1.08
N ARG A 122 -22.96 -9.41 1.46
CA ARG A 122 -22.24 -10.20 2.49
C ARG A 122 -21.92 -9.40 3.74
N PHE A 123 -21.78 -8.07 3.62
CA PHE A 123 -21.29 -7.20 4.68
C PHE A 123 -22.18 -5.97 4.87
N SER A 124 -22.30 -5.52 6.10
CA SER A 124 -23.02 -4.27 6.46
C SER A 124 -22.42 -3.68 7.73
N PRO A 125 -22.13 -2.36 7.73
CA PRO A 125 -22.14 -1.41 6.62
C PRO A 125 -20.94 -1.58 5.68
N ILE A 126 -21.06 -1.06 4.45
CA ILE A 126 -19.92 -0.90 3.55
C ILE A 126 -19.28 0.47 3.78
N VAL A 127 -18.00 0.46 4.18
CA VAL A 127 -17.21 1.68 4.38
C VAL A 127 -16.54 2.05 3.06
N MET A 128 -17.19 2.93 2.31
CA MET A 128 -16.72 3.34 0.99
C MET A 128 -15.74 4.50 1.07
N GLU A 129 -14.74 4.49 0.20
CA GLU A 129 -13.74 5.54 0.06
C GLU A 129 -13.70 6.09 -1.38
N GLY A 130 -13.71 7.42 -1.52
CA GLY A 130 -13.48 8.11 -2.78
C GLY A 130 -12.00 8.27 -3.11
N ALA A 131 -11.71 8.82 -4.29
CA ALA A 131 -10.36 9.11 -4.76
C ALA A 131 -10.20 10.60 -5.07
N GLY A 132 -9.04 11.18 -4.74
CA GLY A 132 -8.73 12.59 -5.00
C GLY A 132 -9.74 13.55 -4.38
N SER A 133 -10.15 14.53 -5.19
CA SER A 133 -11.17 15.53 -4.83
C SER A 133 -12.48 15.30 -5.58
N ILE A 134 -13.61 15.49 -4.90
CA ILE A 134 -14.93 15.56 -5.56
C ILE A 134 -15.14 16.85 -6.37
N SER A 135 -14.18 17.78 -6.29
CA SER A 135 -14.26 19.10 -6.95
C SER A 135 -13.67 19.11 -8.37
N GLU A 136 -13.12 18.00 -8.85
CA GLU A 136 -12.48 17.88 -10.16
C GLU A 136 -13.53 17.88 -11.29
N GLN A 137 -14.06 19.08 -11.63
CA GLN A 137 -15.16 19.22 -12.58
C GLN A 137 -14.82 18.73 -13.98
N ASN A 138 -13.55 18.83 -14.39
CA ASN A 138 -13.05 18.31 -15.67
C ASN A 138 -13.05 16.78 -15.75
N LEU A 139 -13.10 16.08 -14.63
CA LEU A 139 -13.13 14.62 -14.55
C LEU A 139 -14.53 14.06 -14.21
N ARG A 140 -15.50 14.90 -13.92
CA ARG A 140 -16.81 14.52 -13.38
C ARG A 140 -17.55 13.48 -14.23
N ASP A 141 -17.62 13.69 -15.55
CA ASP A 141 -18.35 12.79 -16.47
C ASP A 141 -17.66 11.41 -16.59
N ARG A 142 -16.45 11.29 -16.06
CA ARG A 142 -15.59 10.11 -16.14
C ARG A 142 -15.23 9.53 -14.78
N ASP A 143 -15.72 10.15 -13.73
CA ASP A 143 -15.56 9.66 -12.38
C ASP A 143 -16.34 8.34 -12.22
N ILE A 144 -15.65 7.31 -11.76
CA ILE A 144 -16.24 6.00 -11.42
C ILE A 144 -16.04 5.66 -9.94
N VAL A 145 -15.53 6.61 -9.15
CA VAL A 145 -15.10 6.34 -7.77
C VAL A 145 -15.89 7.13 -6.74
N ASN A 146 -16.13 8.42 -7.00
CA ASN A 146 -16.73 9.32 -6.01
C ASN A 146 -18.27 9.33 -6.11
N MET A 147 -18.86 10.44 -6.55
CA MET A 147 -20.32 10.61 -6.53
C MET A 147 -21.09 9.59 -7.37
N PRO A 148 -20.59 9.11 -8.54
CA PRO A 148 -21.29 8.03 -9.26
C PRO A 148 -21.39 6.72 -8.48
N MET A 149 -20.39 6.36 -7.66
CA MET A 149 -20.49 5.20 -6.77
C MET A 149 -21.40 5.47 -5.56
N ALA A 150 -21.38 6.69 -5.01
CA ALA A 150 -22.31 7.08 -3.97
C ALA A 150 -23.78 7.00 -4.46
N GLN A 151 -24.04 7.39 -5.71
CA GLN A 151 -25.35 7.26 -6.35
C GLN A 151 -25.77 5.79 -6.53
N HIS A 152 -24.87 4.93 -7.05
CA HIS A 152 -25.13 3.51 -7.24
C HIS A 152 -25.44 2.80 -5.92
N ALA A 153 -24.64 3.08 -4.88
CA ALA A 153 -24.76 2.48 -3.56
C ALA A 153 -25.89 3.08 -2.70
N ASP A 154 -26.58 4.11 -3.21
CA ASP A 154 -27.44 5.01 -2.42
C ASP A 154 -26.81 5.45 -1.09
N ALA A 155 -25.51 5.75 -1.14
CA ALA A 155 -24.72 6.03 0.04
C ALA A 155 -24.84 7.48 0.50
N ASP A 156 -24.95 7.68 1.80
CA ASP A 156 -24.69 8.96 2.44
C ASP A 156 -23.18 9.25 2.43
N VAL A 157 -22.86 10.53 2.22
CA VAL A 157 -21.49 11.00 1.99
C VAL A 157 -21.02 11.85 3.16
N ILE A 158 -19.80 11.58 3.63
CA ILE A 158 -19.08 12.40 4.61
C ILE A 158 -17.86 13.01 3.89
N LEU A 159 -17.80 14.33 3.85
CA LEU A 159 -16.71 15.07 3.22
C LEU A 159 -15.57 15.29 4.22
N VAL A 160 -14.35 14.87 3.85
CA VAL A 160 -13.13 15.04 4.65
C VAL A 160 -12.29 16.18 4.09
N GLY A 161 -11.97 17.16 4.92
CA GLY A 161 -11.09 18.30 4.58
C GLY A 161 -9.83 18.32 5.45
N ASP A 162 -8.70 18.67 4.85
CA ASP A 162 -7.40 18.84 5.54
C ASP A 162 -7.22 20.30 5.97
N ILE A 163 -7.06 20.54 7.28
CA ILE A 163 -6.83 21.89 7.79
C ILE A 163 -5.34 22.24 7.92
N ASP A 164 -4.45 21.24 7.96
CA ASP A 164 -3.00 21.46 8.18
C ASP A 164 -2.35 22.26 7.05
N ARG A 165 -2.86 22.11 5.83
CA ARG A 165 -2.38 22.85 4.64
C ARG A 165 -2.91 24.26 4.48
N GLY A 166 -3.89 24.66 5.32
CA GLY A 166 -4.62 25.93 5.18
C GLY A 166 -5.70 25.91 4.10
N GLY A 167 -6.55 26.93 4.08
CA GLY A 167 -7.62 27.10 3.08
C GLY A 167 -8.79 26.13 3.23
N VAL A 168 -8.98 25.49 4.38
CA VAL A 168 -10.02 24.47 4.61
C VAL A 168 -11.43 24.98 4.35
N PHE A 169 -11.74 26.25 4.69
CA PHE A 169 -13.05 26.86 4.44
C PHE A 169 -13.38 26.90 2.94
N ALA A 170 -12.43 27.38 2.13
CA ALA A 170 -12.61 27.49 0.69
C ALA A 170 -12.73 26.10 0.04
N SER A 171 -11.89 25.13 0.46
CA SER A 171 -11.93 23.79 -0.10
C SER A 171 -13.19 23.01 0.28
N LEU A 172 -13.69 23.13 1.51
CA LEU A 172 -14.96 22.51 1.92
C LEU A 172 -16.14 23.15 1.20
N TYR A 173 -16.25 24.48 1.25
CA TYR A 173 -17.31 25.22 0.56
C TYR A 173 -17.32 24.93 -0.93
N GLY A 174 -16.18 25.05 -1.60
CA GLY A 174 -16.07 24.76 -3.02
C GLY A 174 -16.44 23.32 -3.36
N SER A 175 -16.00 22.36 -2.54
CA SER A 175 -16.32 20.94 -2.77
C SER A 175 -17.83 20.67 -2.66
N VAL A 176 -18.53 21.29 -1.73
CA VAL A 176 -19.99 21.17 -1.59
C VAL A 176 -20.71 21.90 -2.72
N MET A 177 -20.36 23.16 -2.98
CA MET A 177 -21.11 24.02 -3.91
C MET A 177 -20.93 23.65 -5.39
N LEU A 178 -19.82 23.02 -5.76
CA LEU A 178 -19.58 22.52 -7.11
C LEU A 178 -20.36 21.22 -7.44
N GLN A 179 -20.96 20.56 -6.44
CA GLN A 179 -21.79 19.38 -6.69
C GLN A 179 -23.17 19.74 -7.25
N SER A 180 -23.76 18.80 -8.00
CA SER A 180 -25.17 18.93 -8.40
C SER A 180 -26.09 18.99 -7.16
N PRO A 181 -27.31 19.54 -7.28
CA PRO A 181 -28.25 19.55 -6.15
C PRO A 181 -28.51 18.17 -5.57
N ASP A 182 -28.53 17.12 -6.42
CA ASP A 182 -28.76 15.73 -6.00
C ASP A 182 -27.56 15.16 -5.24
N ASP A 183 -26.36 15.38 -5.73
CA ASP A 183 -25.13 14.96 -5.08
C ASP A 183 -24.90 15.72 -3.77
N ARG A 184 -25.21 17.02 -3.76
CA ARG A 184 -25.10 17.84 -2.54
C ARG A 184 -25.99 17.31 -1.43
N ARG A 185 -27.21 16.87 -1.74
CA ARG A 185 -28.12 16.27 -0.74
C ARG A 185 -27.60 14.99 -0.12
N ARG A 186 -26.68 14.26 -0.81
CA ARG A 186 -26.01 13.08 -0.25
C ARG A 186 -24.95 13.43 0.79
N ILE A 187 -24.40 14.65 0.77
CA ILE A 187 -23.39 15.07 1.74
C ILE A 187 -24.08 15.37 3.06
N LYS A 188 -23.97 14.44 4.02
CA LYS A 188 -24.63 14.48 5.32
C LYS A 188 -23.75 14.98 6.45
N GLY A 189 -22.45 15.09 6.21
CA GLY A 189 -21.52 15.52 7.23
C GLY A 189 -20.15 15.91 6.70
N ILE A 190 -19.43 16.67 7.51
CA ILE A 190 -18.08 17.11 7.26
C ILE A 190 -17.18 16.64 8.41
N ILE A 191 -16.01 16.14 8.10
CA ILE A 191 -14.91 15.92 9.06
C ILE A 191 -13.75 16.83 8.68
N VAL A 192 -13.37 17.71 9.59
CA VAL A 192 -12.14 18.51 9.50
C VAL A 192 -11.00 17.68 10.10
N ASN A 193 -10.04 17.28 9.28
CA ASN A 193 -8.99 16.37 9.67
C ASN A 193 -7.63 17.07 9.80
N LYS A 194 -6.70 16.45 10.51
CA LYS A 194 -5.31 16.89 10.72
C LYS A 194 -5.20 18.22 11.45
N PHE A 195 -6.11 18.49 12.39
CA PHE A 195 -6.07 19.69 13.19
C PHE A 195 -4.84 19.71 14.13
N ARG A 196 -4.15 20.85 14.19
CA ARG A 196 -3.03 21.07 15.14
C ARG A 196 -3.37 22.21 16.09
N GLY A 197 -3.11 22.03 17.35
CA GLY A 197 -3.33 23.01 18.41
C GLY A 197 -4.55 22.73 19.28
N ASP A 198 -5.05 23.76 19.96
CA ASP A 198 -6.19 23.64 20.87
C ASP A 198 -7.51 23.66 20.09
N LEU A 199 -8.27 22.58 20.17
CA LEU A 199 -9.56 22.42 19.48
C LEU A 199 -10.56 23.54 19.79
N ARG A 200 -10.53 24.09 21.01
CA ARG A 200 -11.42 25.19 21.45
C ARG A 200 -11.26 26.43 20.58
N LEU A 201 -10.10 26.64 19.97
CA LEU A 201 -9.84 27.77 19.07
C LEU A 201 -10.57 27.64 17.73
N PHE A 202 -11.13 26.45 17.42
CA PHE A 202 -11.80 26.18 16.15
C PHE A 202 -13.35 26.09 16.29
N ASP A 203 -13.93 26.37 17.45
CA ASP A 203 -15.39 26.31 17.65
C ASP A 203 -16.14 27.28 16.72
N ASP A 204 -15.65 28.52 16.58
CA ASP A 204 -16.20 29.46 15.60
C ASP A 204 -16.00 29.01 14.17
N GLY A 205 -14.83 28.41 13.83
CA GLY A 205 -14.56 27.87 12.53
C GLY A 205 -15.52 26.74 12.15
N ARG A 206 -15.86 25.88 13.09
CA ARG A 206 -16.85 24.84 12.94
C ARG A 206 -18.22 25.41 12.56
N ARG A 207 -18.70 26.41 13.31
CA ARG A 207 -19.98 27.09 13.06
C ARG A 207 -20.01 27.78 11.68
N ILE A 208 -18.93 28.47 11.32
CA ILE A 208 -18.81 29.13 10.01
C ILE A 208 -18.88 28.09 8.86
N ILE A 209 -18.23 26.92 8.99
CA ILE A 209 -18.31 25.85 7.98
C ILE A 209 -19.76 25.36 7.85
N GLU A 210 -20.46 25.13 8.97
CA GLU A 210 -21.84 24.67 8.97
C GLU A 210 -22.79 25.71 8.32
N GLU A 211 -22.59 26.98 8.59
CA GLU A 211 -23.37 28.08 7.99
C GLU A 211 -23.09 28.20 6.46
N LEU A 212 -21.83 28.08 6.04
CA LEU A 212 -21.46 28.23 4.64
C LEU A 212 -21.87 27.02 3.78
N CYS A 213 -21.70 25.82 4.32
CA CYS A 213 -21.92 24.58 3.58
C CYS A 213 -23.34 24.03 3.72
N GLU A 214 -24.12 24.51 4.71
CA GLU A 214 -25.43 23.97 5.11
C GLU A 214 -25.34 22.44 5.42
N VAL A 215 -24.19 21.99 5.93
CA VAL A 215 -23.87 20.59 6.26
C VAL A 215 -23.23 20.56 7.65
N PRO A 216 -23.67 19.66 8.55
CA PRO A 216 -23.11 19.59 9.90
C PRO A 216 -21.64 19.13 9.89
N VAL A 217 -20.83 19.74 10.75
CA VAL A 217 -19.49 19.29 11.05
C VAL A 217 -19.57 18.17 12.10
N LEU A 218 -19.38 16.92 11.67
CA LEU A 218 -19.44 15.76 12.54
C LEU A 218 -18.25 15.68 13.49
N GLY A 219 -17.12 16.28 13.13
CA GLY A 219 -15.94 16.26 13.97
C GLY A 219 -14.76 17.07 13.45
N VAL A 220 -13.89 17.43 14.39
CA VAL A 220 -12.57 17.99 14.13
C VAL A 220 -11.55 17.04 14.71
N VAL A 221 -10.86 16.32 13.84
CA VAL A 221 -9.94 15.24 14.22
C VAL A 221 -8.53 15.82 14.30
N PRO A 222 -7.89 15.78 15.48
CA PRO A 222 -6.50 16.22 15.63
C PRO A 222 -5.54 15.39 14.80
N TYR A 223 -4.43 15.99 14.42
CA TYR A 223 -3.34 15.29 13.77
C TYR A 223 -2.82 14.17 14.68
N LEU A 224 -2.82 12.96 14.17
CA LEU A 224 -2.30 11.79 14.87
C LEU A 224 -0.92 11.48 14.31
N GLU A 225 0.11 11.61 15.14
CA GLU A 225 1.45 11.13 14.83
C GLU A 225 1.48 9.61 14.99
N ASP A 226 2.29 8.97 14.18
CA ASP A 226 2.51 7.52 14.23
C ASP A 226 1.18 6.74 14.19
N ILE A 227 0.50 6.85 13.06
CA ILE A 227 -0.80 6.21 12.85
C ILE A 227 -0.65 4.68 12.82
N GLY A 228 0.51 4.16 12.41
CA GLY A 228 0.79 2.71 12.29
C GLY A 228 -0.11 1.99 11.27
N VAL A 229 -0.79 2.75 10.41
CA VAL A 229 -1.55 2.22 9.27
C VAL A 229 -0.67 2.38 8.03
N ASP A 230 -0.68 1.37 7.18
CA ASP A 230 0.13 1.34 5.98
C ASP A 230 -0.11 2.58 5.10
N ASP A 231 0.98 3.23 4.72
CA ASP A 231 0.95 4.36 3.79
C ASP A 231 0.58 3.88 2.37
N GLU A 232 -0.24 4.65 1.69
CA GLU A 232 -0.69 4.33 0.33
C GLU A 232 0.32 4.79 -0.71
N ASP A 233 0.94 5.96 -0.51
CA ASP A 233 1.79 6.63 -1.49
C ASP A 233 3.28 6.60 -1.13
N SER A 234 4.12 6.38 -2.16
CA SER A 234 5.60 6.44 -2.06
C SER A 234 6.14 7.84 -1.73
N VAL A 235 5.35 8.90 -1.84
CA VAL A 235 5.72 10.28 -1.44
C VAL A 235 6.14 10.36 0.03
N VAL A 236 5.65 9.45 0.87
CA VAL A 236 6.05 9.36 2.28
C VAL A 236 7.53 9.00 2.42
N LEU A 237 8.10 8.24 1.47
CA LEU A 237 9.51 7.85 1.48
C LEU A 237 10.47 9.04 1.42
N ASP A 238 10.05 10.18 0.83
CA ASP A 238 10.86 11.40 0.78
C ASP A 238 11.06 12.05 2.15
N LYS A 239 10.18 11.75 3.09
CA LYS A 239 10.22 12.25 4.49
C LYS A 239 10.94 11.28 5.44
N LYS A 240 11.20 10.03 5.01
CA LYS A 240 11.85 9.02 5.84
C LYS A 240 13.36 9.31 6.01
N GLN A 241 13.97 8.63 6.98
CA GLN A 241 15.40 8.79 7.28
C GLN A 241 16.28 8.42 6.08
N ARG A 242 17.42 9.09 5.95
CA ARG A 242 18.35 8.92 4.81
C ARG A 242 19.77 8.54 5.23
N HIS A 243 20.05 8.43 6.51
CA HIS A 243 21.42 8.31 7.01
C HIS A 243 21.58 7.21 8.06
N ALA A 244 22.76 6.59 8.01
CA ALA A 244 23.21 5.64 9.04
C ALA A 244 23.36 6.33 10.40
N LYS A 245 23.11 5.59 11.48
CA LYS A 245 23.27 6.02 12.88
C LYS A 245 24.31 5.16 13.59
N GLU A 246 25.02 5.76 14.54
CA GLU A 246 25.89 5.01 15.44
C GLU A 246 25.07 4.18 16.45
N ASN A 247 25.65 3.10 16.92
CA ASN A 247 25.07 2.21 17.95
C ASN A 247 23.74 1.53 17.60
N LYS A 248 23.43 1.39 16.30
CA LYS A 248 22.30 0.59 15.80
C LYS A 248 22.76 -0.24 14.60
N VAL A 249 22.06 -1.35 14.36
CA VAL A 249 22.19 -2.07 13.10
C VAL A 249 21.57 -1.23 11.99
N ASN A 250 22.36 -0.84 11.01
CA ASN A 250 21.96 0.03 9.93
C ASN A 250 21.44 -0.79 8.75
N VAL A 251 20.17 -0.62 8.41
CA VAL A 251 19.52 -1.27 7.28
C VAL A 251 19.24 -0.22 6.21
N ALA A 252 19.99 -0.27 5.11
CA ALA A 252 19.78 0.60 3.97
C ALA A 252 18.83 -0.07 2.96
N VAL A 253 17.69 0.51 2.74
CA VAL A 253 16.80 0.13 1.63
C VAL A 253 17.19 0.97 0.41
N VAL A 254 17.52 0.29 -0.71
CA VAL A 254 17.85 0.98 -1.95
C VAL A 254 16.63 1.70 -2.48
N LYS A 255 16.71 3.04 -2.61
CA LYS A 255 15.59 3.85 -3.09
C LYS A 255 15.45 3.76 -4.60
N LEU A 256 14.64 2.80 -5.07
CA LEU A 256 14.30 2.63 -6.48
C LEU A 256 13.30 3.70 -6.95
N ARG A 257 13.31 4.03 -8.25
CA ARG A 257 12.35 4.96 -8.86
C ARG A 257 10.93 4.42 -8.84
N HIS A 258 10.76 3.12 -9.11
CA HIS A 258 9.48 2.43 -9.15
C HIS A 258 9.32 1.45 -7.97
N LEU A 259 9.87 1.84 -6.79
CA LEU A 259 9.75 1.05 -5.57
C LEU A 259 8.28 0.70 -5.30
N SER A 260 8.01 -0.58 -5.12
CA SER A 260 6.67 -1.11 -4.83
C SER A 260 6.68 -1.94 -3.54
N ASN A 261 5.53 -2.07 -2.92
CA ASN A 261 5.36 -2.83 -1.67
C ASN A 261 6.33 -2.38 -0.55
N PHE A 262 6.57 -1.07 -0.43
CA PHE A 262 7.43 -0.51 0.61
C PHE A 262 6.90 -0.77 2.03
N THR A 263 5.68 -1.25 2.16
CA THR A 263 5.12 -1.75 3.42
C THR A 263 5.85 -2.97 3.96
N ASP A 264 6.65 -3.68 3.15
CA ASP A 264 7.56 -4.74 3.59
C ASP A 264 8.53 -4.28 4.69
N PHE A 265 8.78 -2.98 4.80
CA PHE A 265 9.74 -2.42 5.76
C PHE A 265 9.09 -1.87 7.03
N ASN A 266 7.75 -1.81 7.10
CA ASN A 266 7.05 -1.23 8.24
C ASN A 266 7.40 -1.93 9.57
N ALA A 267 7.54 -3.24 9.56
CA ALA A 267 7.88 -4.00 10.77
C ALA A 267 9.30 -3.68 11.26
N ILE A 268 10.28 -3.67 10.37
CA ILE A 268 11.68 -3.41 10.73
C ILE A 268 11.95 -1.94 11.06
N GLU A 269 11.14 -1.01 10.55
CA GLU A 269 11.21 0.41 10.95
C GLU A 269 10.79 0.62 12.41
N GLN A 270 9.95 -0.25 12.96
CA GLN A 270 9.49 -0.21 14.33
C GLN A 270 10.40 -1.03 15.29
N ASP A 271 11.31 -1.85 14.77
CA ASP A 271 12.25 -2.61 15.60
C ASP A 271 13.33 -1.68 16.16
N HIS A 272 13.35 -1.54 17.48
CA HIS A 272 14.26 -0.64 18.18
C HIS A 272 15.76 -0.98 18.01
N ARG A 273 16.08 -2.21 17.58
CA ARG A 273 17.46 -2.66 17.27
C ARG A 273 18.00 -2.02 16.02
N LEU A 274 17.10 -1.63 15.08
CA LEU A 274 17.42 -1.25 13.73
C LEU A 274 17.35 0.26 13.53
N ASN A 275 18.10 0.72 12.55
CA ASN A 275 17.96 2.03 11.93
C ASN A 275 17.74 1.81 10.45
N VAL A 276 16.47 1.86 10.01
CA VAL A 276 16.10 1.72 8.61
C VAL A 276 16.13 3.08 7.93
N TYR A 277 16.75 3.15 6.77
CA TYR A 277 16.82 4.38 5.98
C TYR A 277 16.85 4.08 4.47
N TYR A 278 16.46 5.06 3.66
CA TYR A 278 16.29 4.93 2.22
C TYR A 278 17.32 5.77 1.48
N THR A 279 18.17 5.14 0.66
CA THR A 279 19.26 5.83 -0.01
C THR A 279 19.73 5.16 -1.28
N THR A 280 20.36 5.92 -2.17
CA THR A 280 21.22 5.44 -3.27
C THR A 280 22.65 5.98 -3.12
N GLU A 281 22.90 6.78 -2.09
CA GLU A 281 24.19 7.40 -1.86
C GLU A 281 25.24 6.35 -1.47
N ARG A 282 26.35 6.30 -2.25
CA ARG A 282 27.44 5.33 -2.03
C ARG A 282 27.92 5.30 -0.57
N GLU A 283 28.19 6.47 0.01
CA GLU A 283 28.70 6.56 1.37
C GLU A 283 27.73 5.90 2.38
N GLN A 284 26.43 6.18 2.24
CA GLN A 284 25.42 5.66 3.15
C GLN A 284 25.21 4.14 2.96
N LEU A 285 25.27 3.64 1.72
CA LEU A 285 25.22 2.21 1.44
C LEU A 285 26.42 1.46 2.07
N LEU A 286 27.63 1.99 1.97
CA LEU A 286 28.81 1.37 2.57
C LEU A 286 28.83 1.43 4.11
N ARG A 287 28.07 2.34 4.72
CA ARG A 287 27.88 2.39 6.18
C ARG A 287 26.81 1.45 6.71
N ALA A 288 26.00 0.86 5.83
CA ALA A 288 25.01 -0.11 6.22
C ALA A 288 25.64 -1.43 6.70
N ASP A 289 24.95 -2.11 7.58
CA ASP A 289 25.23 -3.50 7.95
C ASP A 289 24.47 -4.46 7.03
N ILE A 290 23.24 -4.07 6.65
CA ILE A 290 22.37 -4.79 5.74
C ILE A 290 21.92 -3.83 4.63
N ILE A 291 22.03 -4.25 3.38
CA ILE A 291 21.47 -3.55 2.22
C ILE A 291 20.33 -4.36 1.65
N ILE A 292 19.15 -3.76 1.55
CA ILE A 292 17.96 -4.41 0.98
C ILE A 292 17.66 -3.80 -0.40
N LEU A 293 17.62 -4.66 -1.42
CA LEU A 293 17.04 -4.32 -2.72
C LEU A 293 15.55 -4.66 -2.66
N PRO A 294 14.67 -3.67 -2.70
CA PRO A 294 13.24 -3.87 -2.54
C PRO A 294 12.56 -4.40 -3.80
N GLY A 295 11.29 -4.74 -3.67
CA GLY A 295 10.40 -4.96 -4.81
C GLY A 295 10.20 -3.68 -5.62
N CYS A 296 10.02 -3.84 -6.92
CA CYS A 296 9.74 -2.73 -7.83
C CYS A 296 8.79 -3.14 -8.95
N LYS A 297 8.22 -2.12 -9.64
CA LYS A 297 7.27 -2.36 -10.73
C LYS A 297 7.95 -2.43 -12.10
N ALA A 298 9.11 -1.82 -12.26
CA ALA A 298 9.87 -1.76 -13.51
C ALA A 298 11.30 -2.26 -13.27
N THR A 299 11.45 -3.58 -13.11
CA THR A 299 12.69 -4.22 -12.65
C THR A 299 13.87 -3.94 -13.57
N ILE A 300 13.66 -4.02 -14.89
CA ILE A 300 14.70 -3.82 -15.88
C ILE A 300 15.16 -2.36 -15.91
N ASP A 301 14.23 -1.42 -15.89
CA ASP A 301 14.55 0.01 -15.93
C ASP A 301 15.23 0.49 -14.64
N ASP A 302 14.73 0.02 -13.49
CA ASP A 302 15.36 0.32 -12.21
C ASP A 302 16.77 -0.27 -12.12
N LEU A 303 16.99 -1.53 -12.59
CA LEU A 303 18.32 -2.13 -12.63
C LEU A 303 19.27 -1.38 -13.56
N ARG A 304 18.80 -0.94 -14.73
CA ARG A 304 19.60 -0.12 -15.67
C ARG A 304 20.05 1.16 -14.97
N HIS A 305 19.11 1.85 -14.33
CA HIS A 305 19.41 3.06 -13.59
C HIS A 305 20.41 2.84 -12.46
N LEU A 306 20.28 1.78 -11.65
CA LEU A 306 21.24 1.46 -10.59
C LEU A 306 22.65 1.22 -11.15
N LYS A 307 22.79 0.66 -12.34
CA LYS A 307 24.08 0.49 -13.00
C LYS A 307 24.67 1.81 -13.50
N GLU A 308 23.84 2.63 -14.14
CA GLU A 308 24.26 3.95 -14.64
C GLU A 308 24.74 4.87 -13.52
N GLU A 309 24.07 4.85 -12.37
CA GLU A 309 24.42 5.62 -11.18
C GLU A 309 25.55 4.99 -10.32
N GLY A 310 26.07 3.83 -10.69
CA GLY A 310 27.12 3.11 -9.97
C GLY A 310 26.69 2.48 -8.65
N VAL A 311 25.38 2.44 -8.37
CA VAL A 311 24.81 1.83 -7.16
C VAL A 311 25.01 0.29 -7.20
N ALA A 312 24.86 -0.33 -8.35
CA ALA A 312 25.10 -1.76 -8.52
C ALA A 312 26.55 -2.17 -8.15
N ASP A 313 27.53 -1.35 -8.53
CA ASP A 313 28.93 -1.57 -8.16
C ASP A 313 29.18 -1.36 -6.67
N THR A 314 28.50 -0.38 -6.08
CA THR A 314 28.54 -0.12 -4.63
C THR A 314 27.98 -1.30 -3.84
N ILE A 315 26.90 -1.95 -4.31
CA ILE A 315 26.33 -3.14 -3.68
C ILE A 315 27.32 -4.31 -3.75
N ARG A 316 27.98 -4.53 -4.91
CA ARG A 316 29.02 -5.56 -5.04
C ARG A 316 30.21 -5.28 -4.10
N GLU A 317 30.59 -4.03 -3.95
CA GLU A 317 31.67 -3.63 -3.03
C GLU A 317 31.27 -3.88 -1.57
N ALA A 318 30.04 -3.49 -1.17
CA ALA A 318 29.52 -3.75 0.16
C ALA A 318 29.51 -5.26 0.49
N HIS A 319 29.04 -6.10 -0.44
CA HIS A 319 29.10 -7.55 -0.29
C HIS A 319 30.54 -8.07 -0.08
N ARG A 320 31.52 -7.60 -0.88
CA ARG A 320 32.94 -7.95 -0.70
C ARG A 320 33.53 -7.50 0.64
N GLN A 321 32.93 -6.46 1.26
CA GLN A 321 33.27 -6.02 2.60
C GLN A 321 32.55 -6.80 3.71
N GLY A 322 31.79 -7.85 3.36
CA GLY A 322 31.06 -8.70 4.29
C GLY A 322 29.74 -8.11 4.78
N LYS A 323 29.17 -7.11 4.08
CA LYS A 323 27.83 -6.60 4.38
C LYS A 323 26.79 -7.56 3.86
N THR A 324 25.66 -7.67 4.59
CA THR A 324 24.55 -8.53 4.16
C THR A 324 23.75 -7.83 3.06
N ILE A 325 23.50 -8.54 1.96
CA ILE A 325 22.69 -8.09 0.82
C ILE A 325 21.44 -8.97 0.76
N PHE A 326 20.28 -8.34 0.80
CA PHE A 326 18.98 -9.05 0.75
C PHE A 326 18.11 -8.51 -0.37
N GLY A 327 17.64 -9.37 -1.26
CA GLY A 327 16.75 -8.99 -2.36
C GLY A 327 15.33 -9.48 -2.15
N ILE A 328 14.34 -8.59 -2.36
CA ILE A 328 12.91 -8.94 -2.30
C ILE A 328 12.30 -8.75 -3.68
N CYS A 329 11.64 -9.77 -4.23
CA CYS A 329 10.88 -9.72 -5.48
C CYS A 329 11.72 -9.17 -6.65
N GLY A 330 11.46 -7.96 -7.15
CA GLY A 330 12.29 -7.30 -8.17
C GLY A 330 13.76 -7.17 -7.75
N GLY A 331 14.01 -6.85 -6.48
CA GLY A 331 15.38 -6.81 -5.93
C GLY A 331 16.07 -8.17 -5.94
N TYR A 332 15.35 -9.26 -5.68
CA TYR A 332 15.86 -10.63 -5.81
C TYR A 332 16.24 -10.93 -7.26
N GLN A 333 15.40 -10.55 -8.23
CA GLN A 333 15.70 -10.69 -9.66
C GLN A 333 16.94 -9.90 -10.07
N MET A 334 17.08 -8.66 -9.60
CA MET A 334 18.23 -7.78 -9.87
C MET A 334 19.55 -8.36 -9.35
N LEU A 335 19.53 -9.07 -8.21
CA LEU A 335 20.72 -9.71 -7.65
C LEU A 335 21.20 -10.90 -8.47
N GLY A 336 20.36 -11.49 -9.33
CA GLY A 336 20.69 -12.60 -10.21
C GLY A 336 21.77 -12.27 -11.23
N MET A 337 22.08 -13.25 -12.09
CA MET A 337 23.06 -13.11 -13.16
C MET A 337 22.47 -12.38 -14.37
N SER A 338 21.19 -12.65 -14.70
CA SER A 338 20.50 -11.98 -15.81
C SER A 338 18.99 -11.96 -15.62
N ILE A 339 18.35 -10.98 -16.28
CA ILE A 339 16.91 -10.89 -16.47
C ILE A 339 16.65 -10.88 -17.98
N ASP A 340 15.86 -11.84 -18.45
CA ASP A 340 15.44 -11.97 -19.83
C ASP A 340 13.94 -11.64 -19.94
N ASP A 341 13.58 -10.69 -20.81
CA ASP A 341 12.19 -10.31 -21.11
C ASP A 341 11.90 -10.45 -22.61
N PRO A 342 11.78 -11.69 -23.11
CA PRO A 342 11.64 -11.95 -24.55
C PRO A 342 10.37 -11.35 -25.17
N ARG A 343 9.43 -10.85 -24.36
CA ARG A 343 8.14 -10.29 -24.80
C ARG A 343 7.99 -8.81 -24.48
N CYS A 344 9.03 -8.17 -23.97
CA CYS A 344 8.99 -6.76 -23.56
C CYS A 344 7.81 -6.44 -22.63
N THR A 345 7.63 -7.28 -21.59
CA THR A 345 6.51 -7.12 -20.62
C THR A 345 6.75 -5.98 -19.65
N GLU A 346 8.02 -5.64 -19.39
CA GLU A 346 8.45 -4.56 -18.49
C GLU A 346 9.25 -3.44 -19.18
N GLY A 347 9.24 -3.33 -20.50
CA GLY A 347 9.99 -2.28 -21.20
C GLY A 347 10.52 -2.73 -22.56
N ASP A 348 11.52 -2.02 -23.08
CA ASP A 348 12.06 -2.26 -24.43
C ASP A 348 13.27 -3.21 -24.47
N ALA A 349 13.80 -3.61 -23.30
CA ALA A 349 14.99 -4.46 -23.23
C ALA A 349 14.62 -5.94 -23.15
N ILE A 350 15.12 -6.71 -24.10
CA ILE A 350 14.93 -8.18 -24.15
C ILE A 350 15.83 -8.88 -23.13
N HIS A 351 16.97 -8.29 -22.77
CA HIS A 351 17.96 -8.87 -21.88
C HIS A 351 18.73 -7.78 -21.11
N ILE A 352 18.98 -8.04 -19.83
CA ILE A 352 19.88 -7.24 -19.01
C ILE A 352 20.69 -8.15 -18.07
N GLU A 353 22.01 -7.93 -17.99
CA GLU A 353 22.84 -8.56 -16.97
C GLU A 353 22.40 -8.08 -15.58
N GLY A 354 22.35 -9.00 -14.62
CA GLY A 354 22.03 -8.69 -13.23
C GLY A 354 23.19 -8.02 -12.47
N ILE A 355 23.06 -7.92 -11.16
CA ILE A 355 24.15 -7.51 -10.26
C ILE A 355 25.16 -8.66 -10.11
N GLY A 356 24.72 -9.91 -10.32
CA GLY A 356 25.61 -11.08 -10.38
C GLY A 356 26.07 -11.58 -9.01
N LEU A 357 25.29 -11.39 -7.97
CA LEU A 357 25.57 -11.87 -6.62
C LEU A 357 24.84 -13.19 -6.30
N LEU A 358 23.69 -13.45 -6.93
CA LEU A 358 22.96 -14.71 -6.79
C LEU A 358 23.11 -15.57 -8.06
N PRO A 359 23.38 -16.90 -7.94
CA PRO A 359 23.52 -17.80 -9.07
C PRO A 359 22.15 -18.16 -9.68
N MET A 360 21.35 -17.14 -10.02
CA MET A 360 20.00 -17.27 -10.54
C MET A 360 19.87 -16.54 -11.88
N ARG A 361 19.01 -17.06 -12.76
CA ARG A 361 18.56 -16.38 -13.98
C ARG A 361 17.06 -16.18 -13.91
N THR A 362 16.59 -14.99 -14.24
CA THR A 362 15.16 -14.66 -14.29
C THR A 362 14.69 -14.57 -15.73
N VAL A 363 13.56 -15.19 -16.04
CA VAL A 363 12.86 -15.02 -17.31
C VAL A 363 11.48 -14.42 -17.01
N MET A 364 11.21 -13.25 -17.58
CA MET A 364 9.92 -12.59 -17.43
C MET A 364 8.85 -13.35 -18.20
N GLY A 365 7.72 -13.62 -17.57
CA GLY A 365 6.62 -14.41 -18.11
C GLY A 365 5.33 -13.61 -18.28
N GLU A 366 4.38 -14.15 -19.06
CA GLU A 366 3.04 -13.56 -19.20
C GLU A 366 2.21 -13.71 -17.93
N LYS A 367 2.39 -14.83 -17.25
CA LYS A 367 1.58 -15.16 -16.09
C LYS A 367 2.17 -14.50 -14.84
N LYS A 368 1.36 -13.68 -14.20
CA LYS A 368 1.66 -13.14 -12.87
C LYS A 368 1.34 -14.19 -11.81
N ILE A 369 2.27 -14.41 -10.89
CA ILE A 369 2.05 -15.22 -9.68
C ILE A 369 1.52 -14.26 -8.60
N THR A 370 0.39 -14.63 -7.99
CA THR A 370 -0.21 -13.90 -6.88
C THR A 370 -0.76 -14.93 -5.91
N CYS A 371 -0.20 -15.03 -4.72
CA CYS A 371 -0.69 -15.95 -3.69
C CYS A 371 -0.22 -15.54 -2.30
N GLN A 372 -1.04 -15.85 -1.29
CA GLN A 372 -0.57 -15.90 0.10
C GLN A 372 0.07 -17.25 0.36
N THR A 373 1.10 -17.29 1.18
CA THR A 373 1.77 -18.54 1.52
C THR A 373 2.25 -18.55 2.97
N GLU A 374 2.26 -19.74 3.57
CA GLU A 374 3.04 -20.02 4.76
C GLU A 374 4.37 -20.66 4.34
N PHE A 375 5.43 -20.34 5.07
CA PHE A 375 6.77 -20.84 4.78
C PHE A 375 7.59 -20.98 6.06
N THR A 376 8.72 -21.69 5.97
CA THR A 376 9.75 -21.78 7.01
C THR A 376 11.11 -21.46 6.40
N LEU A 377 12.05 -20.95 7.20
CA LEU A 377 13.47 -20.96 6.79
C LEU A 377 13.95 -22.40 6.65
N VAL A 378 14.84 -22.67 5.69
CA VAL A 378 15.49 -23.98 5.56
C VAL A 378 16.25 -24.36 6.83
N SER A 379 16.79 -23.37 7.54
CA SER A 379 17.52 -23.56 8.81
C SER A 379 16.64 -23.63 10.05
N GLY A 380 15.31 -23.48 9.91
CA GLY A 380 14.37 -23.36 11.03
C GLY A 380 13.06 -24.11 10.82
N SER A 381 12.23 -24.16 11.84
CA SER A 381 10.91 -24.82 11.80
C SER A 381 9.76 -23.85 12.14
N GLU A 382 10.06 -22.60 12.43
CA GLU A 382 9.05 -21.60 12.76
C GLU A 382 8.24 -21.24 11.50
N LYS A 383 6.91 -21.36 11.63
CA LYS A 383 5.99 -21.00 10.52
C LYS A 383 5.83 -19.50 10.43
N MET A 384 6.07 -19.00 9.26
CA MET A 384 5.97 -17.60 8.88
C MET A 384 4.90 -17.42 7.81
N ARG A 385 4.45 -16.20 7.61
CA ARG A 385 3.48 -15.84 6.59
C ARG A 385 4.02 -14.75 5.68
N GLY A 386 3.66 -14.84 4.42
CA GLY A 386 4.00 -13.86 3.41
C GLY A 386 3.11 -14.04 2.17
N TYR A 387 3.45 -13.32 1.12
CA TYR A 387 2.73 -13.42 -0.14
C TYR A 387 3.67 -13.16 -1.32
N GLU A 388 3.33 -13.72 -2.47
CA GLU A 388 4.05 -13.51 -3.73
C GLU A 388 3.19 -12.68 -4.67
N ILE A 389 3.77 -11.64 -5.27
CA ILE A 389 3.18 -10.88 -6.38
C ILE A 389 4.30 -10.54 -7.35
N HIS A 390 4.54 -11.37 -8.35
CA HIS A 390 5.62 -11.11 -9.30
C HIS A 390 5.30 -11.65 -10.71
N GLN A 391 5.94 -11.07 -11.71
CA GLN A 391 6.14 -11.63 -13.03
C GLN A 391 7.57 -12.13 -13.13
N GLY A 392 7.79 -13.12 -13.94
CA GLY A 392 9.11 -13.72 -14.05
C GLY A 392 9.32 -14.88 -13.08
N ILE A 393 10.13 -15.82 -13.54
CA ILE A 393 10.52 -17.03 -12.83
C ILE A 393 12.04 -17.02 -12.75
N SER A 394 12.58 -17.09 -11.54
CA SER A 394 14.01 -17.24 -11.31
C SER A 394 14.35 -18.72 -11.15
N THR A 395 15.31 -19.17 -11.93
CA THR A 395 15.83 -20.54 -11.89
C THR A 395 17.31 -20.52 -11.54
N PRO A 396 17.81 -21.51 -10.78
CA PRO A 396 19.25 -21.62 -10.52
C PRO A 396 20.01 -21.87 -11.83
N ILE A 397 21.22 -21.36 -11.90
CA ILE A 397 22.15 -21.67 -13.02
C ILE A 397 22.61 -23.11 -12.93
N ASP A 398 22.79 -23.61 -11.73
CA ASP A 398 23.21 -24.97 -11.41
C ASP A 398 22.37 -25.48 -10.23
N GLU A 399 21.59 -26.50 -10.51
CA GLU A 399 20.70 -27.11 -9.52
C GLU A 399 21.44 -27.88 -8.42
N GLU A 400 22.67 -28.39 -8.70
CA GLU A 400 23.45 -29.12 -7.70
C GLU A 400 23.99 -28.23 -6.59
N THR A 401 24.21 -26.94 -6.89
CA THR A 401 24.73 -25.96 -5.94
C THR A 401 23.64 -25.04 -5.37
N TYR A 402 22.39 -25.18 -5.82
CA TYR A 402 21.27 -24.38 -5.39
C TYR A 402 20.94 -24.57 -3.90
N LYS A 403 20.84 -23.48 -3.18
CA LYS A 403 20.43 -23.44 -1.76
C LYS A 403 19.22 -22.54 -1.62
N PRO A 404 18.02 -23.09 -1.38
CA PRO A 404 16.83 -22.28 -1.12
C PRO A 404 16.95 -21.56 0.21
N LEU A 405 16.31 -20.40 0.30
CA LEU A 405 16.21 -19.63 1.54
C LEU A 405 15.07 -20.17 2.42
N THR A 406 13.96 -20.50 1.79
CA THR A 406 12.74 -20.92 2.47
C THR A 406 12.12 -22.16 1.83
N ILE A 407 11.24 -22.82 2.58
CA ILE A 407 10.38 -23.90 2.09
C ILE A 407 8.94 -23.47 2.32
N LYS A 408 8.14 -23.43 1.26
CA LYS A 408 6.69 -23.12 1.34
C LYS A 408 5.91 -24.28 1.95
N ALA A 409 4.69 -24.03 2.41
CA ALA A 409 3.84 -25.02 3.06
C ALA A 409 3.54 -26.25 2.16
N ASP A 410 3.57 -26.10 0.85
CA ASP A 410 3.42 -27.17 -0.15
C ASP A 410 4.70 -27.98 -0.39
N GLY A 411 5.79 -27.67 0.32
CA GLY A 411 7.11 -28.30 0.18
C GLY A 411 7.97 -27.70 -0.94
N THR A 412 7.50 -26.67 -1.65
CA THR A 412 8.25 -26.03 -2.73
C THR A 412 9.40 -25.19 -2.16
N PRO A 413 10.66 -25.38 -2.60
CA PRO A 413 11.77 -24.50 -2.24
C PRO A 413 11.57 -23.11 -2.87
N GLU A 414 11.92 -22.06 -2.12
CA GLU A 414 11.76 -20.69 -2.55
C GLU A 414 12.96 -19.84 -2.13
N GLY A 415 13.27 -18.80 -2.94
CA GLY A 415 14.40 -17.92 -2.73
C GLY A 415 15.75 -18.57 -3.03
N CYS A 416 16.83 -17.87 -2.74
CA CYS A 416 18.19 -18.37 -2.94
C CYS A 416 19.15 -17.79 -1.92
N ILE A 417 20.07 -18.61 -1.43
CA ILE A 417 21.24 -18.22 -0.64
C ILE A 417 22.49 -18.48 -1.47
N ALA A 418 23.27 -17.44 -1.81
CA ALA A 418 24.58 -17.62 -2.45
C ALA A 418 25.65 -17.92 -1.40
N ASP A 419 25.67 -17.16 -0.34
CA ASP A 419 26.59 -17.29 0.81
C ASP A 419 25.95 -16.73 2.10
N SER A 420 26.74 -16.59 3.18
CA SER A 420 26.25 -16.07 4.46
C SER A 420 25.82 -14.61 4.43
N HIS A 421 26.15 -13.87 3.36
CA HIS A 421 25.92 -12.42 3.23
C HIS A 421 25.11 -12.03 2.00
N CYS A 422 24.67 -12.99 1.17
CA CYS A 422 23.85 -12.68 0.01
C CYS A 422 22.73 -13.68 -0.16
N MET A 423 21.49 -13.16 -0.15
CA MET A 423 20.28 -13.97 -0.31
C MET A 423 19.12 -13.15 -0.88
N GLY A 424 18.07 -13.83 -1.33
CA GLY A 424 16.88 -13.16 -1.83
C GLY A 424 15.67 -14.09 -1.92
N THR A 425 14.49 -13.51 -2.04
CA THR A 425 13.19 -14.17 -2.00
C THR A 425 12.15 -13.43 -2.83
N TYR A 426 11.12 -14.11 -3.30
CA TYR A 426 9.92 -13.48 -3.85
C TYR A 426 8.90 -13.08 -2.78
N LEU A 427 9.11 -13.52 -1.53
CA LEU A 427 8.13 -13.36 -0.45
C LEU A 427 8.10 -11.92 0.08
N HIS A 428 7.04 -11.20 -0.25
CA HIS A 428 6.64 -9.98 0.43
C HIS A 428 6.08 -10.27 1.82
N GLY A 429 6.20 -9.31 2.76
CA GLY A 429 5.79 -9.50 4.14
C GLY A 429 6.66 -10.50 4.92
N CYS A 430 7.74 -11.00 4.35
CA CYS A 430 8.66 -11.89 5.06
C CYS A 430 9.30 -11.21 6.28
N LEU A 431 9.57 -9.89 6.19
CA LEU A 431 10.13 -9.09 7.26
C LEU A 431 9.11 -8.73 8.38
N ASP A 432 7.83 -9.02 8.19
CA ASP A 432 6.81 -8.92 9.24
C ASP A 432 6.98 -10.02 10.31
N ASN A 433 7.80 -11.04 10.01
CA ASN A 433 8.06 -12.17 10.88
C ASN A 433 9.40 -12.01 11.61
N ALA A 434 9.37 -12.01 12.93
CA ALA A 434 10.55 -11.80 13.76
C ALA A 434 11.67 -12.81 13.46
N ALA A 435 11.33 -14.07 13.15
CA ALA A 435 12.32 -15.12 12.82
C ALA A 435 13.13 -14.78 11.56
N MET A 436 12.52 -14.15 10.54
CA MET A 436 13.24 -13.70 9.35
C MET A 436 14.18 -12.53 9.68
N VAL A 437 13.72 -11.59 10.50
CA VAL A 437 14.54 -10.45 10.94
C VAL A 437 15.74 -10.96 11.75
N ASP A 438 15.51 -11.85 12.70
CA ASP A 438 16.56 -12.45 13.53
C ASP A 438 17.58 -13.24 12.69
N PHE A 439 17.09 -13.96 11.66
CA PHE A 439 17.97 -14.65 10.70
C PHE A 439 18.89 -13.68 9.96
N LEU A 440 18.35 -12.56 9.46
CA LEU A 440 19.15 -11.55 8.76
C LEU A 440 20.16 -10.85 9.69
N LEU A 441 19.82 -10.71 10.96
CA LEU A 441 20.70 -10.13 11.97
C LEU A 441 21.76 -11.13 12.50
N GLY A 442 21.64 -12.41 12.21
CA GLY A 442 22.49 -13.47 12.76
C GLY A 442 22.36 -13.61 14.29
N GLN A 443 21.28 -13.10 14.87
CA GLN A 443 21.04 -13.14 16.33
C GLN A 443 19.55 -13.13 16.64
N SER A 444 19.15 -13.91 17.63
CA SER A 444 17.76 -13.91 18.12
C SER A 444 17.52 -12.82 19.15
N ALA A 445 16.38 -12.16 19.05
CA ALA A 445 15.94 -11.19 20.05
C ALA A 445 15.53 -11.90 21.35
N THR A 446 15.88 -11.33 22.50
CA THR A 446 15.34 -11.80 23.80
C THR A 446 13.83 -11.59 23.89
N THR A 447 13.31 -10.56 23.23
CA THR A 447 11.87 -10.29 23.09
C THR A 447 11.65 -9.93 21.61
N PRO A 448 11.14 -10.87 20.79
CA PRO A 448 10.83 -10.59 19.38
C PRO A 448 9.79 -9.47 19.25
N PHE A 449 9.92 -8.65 18.23
CA PHE A 449 8.92 -7.63 17.91
C PHE A 449 7.70 -8.29 17.25
N ASP A 450 6.55 -8.24 17.93
CA ASP A 450 5.29 -8.76 17.39
C ASP A 450 4.59 -7.68 16.56
N PHE A 451 4.82 -7.70 15.25
CA PHE A 451 4.22 -6.73 14.32
C PHE A 451 2.71 -6.88 14.21
N ALA A 452 2.16 -8.08 14.37
CA ALA A 452 0.70 -8.29 14.33
C ALA A 452 0.02 -7.61 15.53
N ALA A 453 0.57 -7.82 16.75
CA ALA A 453 0.09 -7.13 17.95
C ALA A 453 0.27 -5.60 17.85
N TYR A 454 1.37 -5.13 17.27
CA TYR A 454 1.60 -3.71 17.00
C TYR A 454 0.50 -3.13 16.11
N LYS A 455 0.20 -3.75 14.96
CA LYS A 455 -0.88 -3.29 14.07
C LYS A 455 -2.24 -3.27 14.77
N GLU A 456 -2.57 -4.30 15.53
CA GLU A 456 -3.84 -4.36 16.29
C GLU A 456 -3.97 -3.20 17.29
N GLN A 457 -2.90 -2.89 18.01
CA GLN A 457 -2.89 -1.74 18.93
C GLN A 457 -3.10 -0.41 18.18
N HIS A 458 -2.48 -0.26 17.00
CA HIS A 458 -2.59 0.97 16.20
C HIS A 458 -3.98 1.14 15.60
N TYR A 459 -4.61 0.07 15.08
CA TYR A 459 -6.01 0.14 14.62
C TYR A 459 -6.96 0.51 15.78
N ASN A 460 -6.75 -0.04 16.96
CA ASN A 460 -7.56 0.31 18.13
C ASN A 460 -7.31 1.75 18.59
N ARG A 461 -6.04 2.21 18.59
CA ARG A 461 -5.68 3.60 18.91
C ARG A 461 -6.30 4.57 17.92
N LEU A 462 -6.25 4.27 16.63
CA LEU A 462 -6.85 5.07 15.57
C LEU A 462 -8.37 5.15 15.73
N ALA A 463 -9.04 4.01 15.93
CA ALA A 463 -10.48 3.97 16.16
C ALA A 463 -10.88 4.81 17.38
N ASN A 464 -10.19 4.67 18.51
CA ASN A 464 -10.43 5.45 19.71
C ASN A 464 -10.20 6.94 19.50
N HIS A 465 -9.16 7.30 18.73
CA HIS A 465 -8.87 8.69 18.40
C HIS A 465 -10.00 9.33 17.59
N VAL A 466 -10.46 8.67 16.53
CA VAL A 466 -11.55 9.17 15.70
C VAL A 466 -12.86 9.20 16.48
N ARG A 467 -13.19 8.15 17.23
CA ARG A 467 -14.40 8.07 18.07
C ARG A 467 -14.50 9.21 19.08
N LYS A 468 -13.36 9.62 19.65
CA LYS A 468 -13.31 10.72 20.63
C LYS A 468 -13.62 12.09 20.01
N HIS A 469 -13.35 12.28 18.73
CA HIS A 469 -13.40 13.59 18.08
C HIS A 469 -14.48 13.71 17.01
N VAL A 470 -15.27 12.66 16.79
CA VAL A 470 -16.40 12.63 15.86
C VAL A 470 -17.68 12.34 16.63
N ASP A 471 -18.76 13.03 16.29
CA ASP A 471 -20.10 12.81 16.84
C ASP A 471 -20.67 11.48 16.32
N MET A 472 -20.37 10.41 17.05
CA MET A 472 -20.79 9.06 16.69
C MET A 472 -22.31 8.89 16.72
N THR A 473 -23.05 9.69 17.52
CA THR A 473 -24.52 9.66 17.54
C THR A 473 -25.07 10.05 16.17
N LYS A 474 -24.60 11.19 15.63
CA LYS A 474 -24.97 11.62 14.28
C LYS A 474 -24.54 10.64 13.20
N VAL A 475 -23.36 10.02 13.33
CA VAL A 475 -22.90 9.00 12.39
C VAL A 475 -23.86 7.82 12.36
N TYR A 476 -24.34 7.35 13.52
CA TYR A 476 -25.31 6.25 13.59
C TYR A 476 -26.72 6.66 13.14
N GLU A 477 -27.12 7.90 13.35
CA GLU A 477 -28.36 8.44 12.76
C GLU A 477 -28.31 8.42 11.23
N ILE A 478 -27.20 8.88 10.64
CA ILE A 478 -26.96 8.80 9.18
C ILE A 478 -27.01 7.34 8.71
N LEU A 479 -26.30 6.43 9.39
CA LEU A 479 -26.27 5.02 9.02
C LEU A 479 -27.66 4.36 9.10
N SER A 480 -28.47 4.72 10.09
CA SER A 480 -29.80 4.15 10.32
C SER A 480 -30.84 4.67 9.34
N ALA A 481 -30.70 5.89 8.83
CA ALA A 481 -31.62 6.48 7.88
C ALA A 481 -31.63 5.72 6.53
N ASN A 482 -30.55 5.01 6.20
CA ASN A 482 -30.44 4.17 4.99
C ASN A 482 -30.84 2.71 5.22
N ALA A 483 -31.20 2.33 6.44
CA ALA A 483 -31.58 0.93 6.77
C ALA A 483 -33.09 0.69 6.70
N LEU A 484 -33.88 1.74 6.40
CA LEU A 484 -35.34 1.72 6.20
C LEU A 484 -35.70 1.81 4.71
#